data_4e2baa3fa1c048c2e355e5213cae8dab
#
_entry.id   4e2baa3fa1c048c2e355e5213cae8dab
#
_cell.length_a   1.000
_cell.length_b   1.000
_cell.length_c   1.000
_cell.angle_alpha   90.00
_cell.angle_beta   90.00
_cell.angle_gamma   90.00
#
_symmetry.space_group_name_H-M   'P 1'
#
loop_
_entity.id
_entity.type
_entity.pdbx_description
1 polymer ?
#
loop_
_entity_poly.entity_id
_entity_poly.type
_entity_poly.pdbx_seq_one_letter_code
_entity_poly.pdbx_strand_id
1 'polypeptide(L)'
;LAQAYHIGADFVGSNPSTLVLGDNIFYGHGLVDLLSSAGTRDHGATVFGYYVSDPTAYGVVSFDANGRADSIEEKPANPKSNYAVTGLYFYDGRAVDFARTLRPSPRGELEITDLNRLYLEEGSLSVEIMGRGYAWLDTGTHGSLLDAALYVRVTEERQGLTICCPEE
;
A
#
# COMPACT_ATOMS: atom_id res chain seq x y z
N LEU A 1 -8.79 -0.03 -8.28
CA LEU A 1 -7.85 -1.08 -7.79
C LEU A 1 -8.61 -2.22 -7.10
N ALA A 2 -9.56 -1.97 -6.21
CA ALA A 2 -10.31 -3.02 -5.52
C ALA A 2 -11.06 -3.98 -6.47
N GLN A 3 -11.25 -3.61 -7.74
CA GLN A 3 -11.80 -4.49 -8.77
C GLN A 3 -10.96 -5.76 -8.98
N ALA A 4 -9.68 -5.77 -8.61
CA ALA A 4 -8.85 -6.97 -8.65
C ALA A 4 -9.47 -8.11 -7.83
N TYR A 5 -10.11 -7.81 -6.70
CA TYR A 5 -10.80 -8.78 -5.85
C TYR A 5 -12.12 -9.29 -6.46
N HIS A 6 -12.75 -8.54 -7.37
CA HIS A 6 -13.87 -9.05 -8.15
C HIS A 6 -13.41 -10.03 -9.23
N ILE A 7 -12.34 -9.65 -9.95
CA ILE A 7 -11.80 -10.46 -11.04
C ILE A 7 -11.15 -11.74 -10.51
N GLY A 8 -10.38 -11.62 -9.42
CA GLY A 8 -9.64 -12.70 -8.78
C GLY A 8 -10.42 -13.46 -7.71
N ALA A 9 -11.75 -13.24 -7.58
CA ALA A 9 -12.54 -13.78 -6.48
C ALA A 9 -12.44 -15.30 -6.34
N ASP A 10 -12.49 -16.03 -7.46
CA ASP A 10 -12.39 -17.49 -7.45
C ASP A 10 -10.98 -17.99 -7.09
N PHE A 11 -9.96 -17.20 -7.41
CA PHE A 11 -8.57 -17.50 -7.08
C PHE A 11 -8.27 -17.24 -5.61
N VAL A 12 -8.69 -16.08 -5.10
CA VAL A 12 -8.47 -15.68 -3.70
C VAL A 12 -9.36 -16.48 -2.75
N GLY A 13 -10.65 -16.62 -3.11
CA GLY A 13 -11.65 -17.26 -2.24
C GLY A 13 -11.76 -16.57 -0.89
N SER A 14 -11.70 -17.37 0.17
CA SER A 14 -11.70 -16.90 1.58
C SER A 14 -10.31 -16.97 2.22
N ASN A 15 -9.23 -17.01 1.42
CA ASN A 15 -7.88 -17.05 1.95
C ASN A 15 -7.34 -15.63 2.22
N PRO A 16 -6.40 -15.47 3.15
CA PRO A 16 -5.59 -14.27 3.24
C PRO A 16 -4.88 -14.01 1.91
N SER A 17 -4.72 -12.73 1.56
CA SER A 17 -4.14 -12.34 0.29
C SER A 17 -3.26 -11.11 0.42
N THR A 18 -2.24 -11.03 -0.42
CA THR A 18 -1.41 -9.84 -0.60
C THR A 18 -1.65 -9.27 -1.98
N LEU A 19 -1.99 -7.98 -2.04
CA LEU A 19 -2.09 -7.24 -3.30
C LEU A 19 -0.89 -6.30 -3.41
N VAL A 20 -0.15 -6.45 -4.50
CA VAL A 20 1.02 -5.61 -4.82
C VAL A 20 0.77 -4.91 -6.14
N LEU A 21 1.02 -3.62 -6.21
CA LEU A 21 0.97 -2.86 -7.46
C LEU A 21 2.29 -3.07 -8.22
N GLY A 22 2.20 -3.50 -9.47
CA GLY A 22 3.36 -3.87 -10.30
C GLY A 22 4.23 -2.69 -10.75
N ASP A 23 3.80 -1.46 -10.49
CA ASP A 23 4.52 -0.21 -10.75
C ASP A 23 5.13 0.40 -9.48
N ASN A 24 5.15 -0.34 -8.36
CA ASN A 24 5.73 0.11 -7.10
C ASN A 24 7.03 -0.65 -6.80
N ILE A 25 8.07 0.10 -6.46
CA ILE A 25 9.37 -0.41 -6.04
C ILE A 25 9.53 -0.16 -4.53
N PHE A 26 9.87 -1.20 -3.79
CA PHE A 26 10.16 -1.14 -2.36
C PHE A 26 11.59 -1.59 -2.10
N TYR A 27 12.35 -0.80 -1.37
CA TYR A 27 13.70 -1.14 -0.97
C TYR A 27 14.02 -0.57 0.41
N GLY A 28 14.70 -1.35 1.25
CA GLY A 28 15.13 -0.87 2.56
C GLY A 28 15.53 -1.99 3.50
N HIS A 29 16.34 -1.63 4.47
CA HIS A 29 16.79 -2.57 5.51
C HIS A 29 15.60 -3.01 6.37
N GLY A 30 15.48 -4.33 6.61
CA GLY A 30 14.39 -4.90 7.39
C GLY A 30 13.03 -5.00 6.65
N LEU A 31 13.01 -4.80 5.32
CA LEU A 31 11.77 -4.93 4.53
C LEU A 31 11.17 -6.33 4.67
N VAL A 32 12.00 -7.38 4.61
CA VAL A 32 11.54 -8.77 4.75
C VAL A 32 10.89 -9.02 6.11
N ASP A 33 11.45 -8.50 7.19
CA ASP A 33 10.90 -8.65 8.54
C ASP A 33 9.55 -7.91 8.66
N LEU A 34 9.47 -6.70 8.09
CA LEU A 34 8.25 -5.89 8.05
C LEU A 34 7.13 -6.63 7.31
N LEU A 35 7.43 -7.18 6.13
CA LEU A 35 6.46 -7.94 5.32
C LEU A 35 6.07 -9.26 6.00
N SER A 36 7.02 -9.96 6.58
CA SER A 36 6.76 -11.20 7.31
C SER A 36 5.84 -10.96 8.51
N SER A 37 6.09 -9.88 9.26
CA SER A 37 5.21 -9.48 10.37
C SER A 37 3.78 -9.19 9.91
N ALA A 38 3.63 -8.48 8.79
CA ALA A 38 2.31 -8.21 8.22
C ALA A 38 1.61 -9.50 7.75
N GLY A 39 2.37 -10.41 7.12
CA GLY A 39 1.86 -11.68 6.60
C GLY A 39 1.43 -12.71 7.66
N THR A 40 1.86 -12.54 8.92
CA THR A 40 1.47 -13.43 10.03
C THR A 40 0.17 -13.02 10.72
N ARG A 41 -0.45 -11.92 10.33
CA ARG A 41 -1.71 -11.47 10.94
C ARG A 41 -2.89 -12.22 10.33
N ASP A 42 -3.58 -12.98 11.16
CA ASP A 42 -4.70 -13.82 10.75
C ASP A 42 -6.01 -13.05 10.55
N HIS A 43 -6.08 -11.79 11.00
CA HIS A 43 -7.31 -11.01 10.98
C HIS A 43 -7.04 -9.53 10.66
N GLY A 44 -7.93 -8.95 9.86
CA GLY A 44 -7.89 -7.55 9.48
C GLY A 44 -7.09 -7.29 8.21
N ALA A 45 -6.74 -6.03 8.01
CA ALA A 45 -5.89 -5.58 6.94
C ALA A 45 -4.63 -4.89 7.46
N THR A 46 -3.55 -4.98 6.71
CA THR A 46 -2.33 -4.20 6.95
C THR A 46 -1.97 -3.42 5.70
N VAL A 47 -1.79 -2.12 5.86
CA VAL A 47 -1.30 -1.20 4.83
C VAL A 47 -0.03 -0.51 5.30
N PHE A 48 0.73 0.06 4.38
CA PHE A 48 2.00 0.70 4.69
C PHE A 48 1.91 2.20 4.41
N GLY A 49 2.20 2.99 5.43
CA GLY A 49 2.25 4.44 5.36
C GLY A 49 3.67 4.94 5.11
N TYR A 50 3.86 5.72 4.07
CA TYR A 50 5.14 6.34 3.71
C TYR A 50 5.01 7.87 3.71
N TYR A 51 5.93 8.56 4.40
CA TYR A 51 5.90 10.00 4.46
C TYR A 51 6.38 10.62 3.14
N VAL A 52 5.55 11.44 2.52
CA VAL A 52 5.84 12.17 1.28
C VAL A 52 5.65 13.67 1.46
N SER A 53 6.30 14.48 0.65
CA SER A 53 6.17 15.95 0.69
C SER A 53 4.80 16.42 0.16
N ASP A 54 4.27 15.73 -0.85
CA ASP A 54 2.95 15.99 -1.44
C ASP A 54 2.16 14.68 -1.54
N PRO A 55 1.19 14.44 -0.64
CA PRO A 55 0.39 13.23 -0.64
C PRO A 55 -0.86 13.29 -1.54
N THR A 56 -1.13 14.38 -2.23
CA THR A 56 -2.40 14.61 -2.95
C THR A 56 -2.69 13.63 -4.07
N ALA A 57 -1.67 12.92 -4.56
CA ALA A 57 -1.80 11.91 -5.63
C ALA A 57 -2.15 10.50 -5.10
N TYR A 58 -2.18 10.30 -3.79
CA TYR A 58 -2.25 8.98 -3.14
C TYR A 58 -3.46 8.86 -2.20
N GLY A 59 -3.75 7.64 -1.77
CA GLY A 59 -4.52 7.42 -0.56
C GLY A 59 -3.73 7.97 0.65
N VAL A 60 -4.38 8.73 1.53
CA VAL A 60 -3.73 9.37 2.67
C VAL A 60 -4.32 8.84 3.96
N VAL A 61 -3.46 8.38 4.87
CA VAL A 61 -3.86 7.95 6.21
C VAL A 61 -3.47 9.00 7.24
N SER A 62 -4.38 9.31 8.17
CA SER A 62 -4.09 10.13 9.34
C SER A 62 -4.20 9.32 10.63
N PHE A 63 -3.69 9.89 11.72
CA PHE A 63 -3.55 9.21 12.99
C PHE A 63 -4.08 10.08 14.13
N ASP A 64 -4.68 9.43 15.11
CA ASP A 64 -5.08 10.05 16.35
C ASP A 64 -3.86 10.36 17.26
N ALA A 65 -4.12 10.98 18.43
CA ALA A 65 -3.08 11.32 19.40
C ALA A 65 -2.36 10.10 19.99
N ASN A 66 -2.91 8.89 19.84
CA ASN A 66 -2.32 7.63 20.29
C ASN A 66 -1.55 6.91 19.18
N GLY A 67 -1.48 7.49 17.98
CA GLY A 67 -0.82 6.90 16.82
C GLY A 67 -1.65 5.82 16.12
N ARG A 68 -2.96 5.74 16.36
CA ARG A 68 -3.86 4.83 15.65
C ARG A 68 -4.43 5.53 14.42
N ALA A 69 -4.55 4.81 13.32
CA ALA A 69 -5.21 5.33 12.13
C ALA A 69 -6.65 5.75 12.47
N ASP A 70 -7.00 6.99 12.16
CA ASP A 70 -8.31 7.59 12.40
C ASP A 70 -9.06 7.95 11.13
N SER A 71 -8.36 8.18 10.03
CA SER A 71 -9.00 8.34 8.72
C SER A 71 -8.11 7.84 7.58
N ILE A 72 -8.76 7.47 6.47
CA ILE A 72 -8.11 7.17 5.22
C ILE A 72 -8.94 7.79 4.08
N GLU A 73 -8.28 8.58 3.22
CA GLU A 73 -8.93 9.36 2.17
C GLU A 73 -8.21 9.18 0.84
N GLU A 74 -8.97 8.94 -0.24
CA GLU A 74 -8.40 8.80 -1.59
C GLU A 74 -8.15 10.17 -2.20
N LYS A 75 -6.90 10.46 -2.55
CA LYS A 75 -6.45 11.67 -3.24
C LYS A 75 -7.10 12.96 -2.73
N PRO A 76 -6.99 13.24 -1.43
CA PRO A 76 -7.65 14.41 -0.85
C PRO A 76 -7.05 15.71 -1.37
N ALA A 77 -7.89 16.68 -1.72
CA ALA A 77 -7.42 18.02 -2.10
C ALA A 77 -6.76 18.77 -0.92
N ASN A 78 -7.18 18.44 0.30
CA ASN A 78 -6.64 18.99 1.55
C ASN A 78 -6.27 17.84 2.50
N PRO A 79 -5.10 17.24 2.33
CA PRO A 79 -4.70 16.06 3.09
C PRO A 79 -4.51 16.39 4.58
N LYS A 80 -4.99 15.51 5.46
CA LYS A 80 -4.87 15.64 6.92
C LYS A 80 -3.49 15.26 7.44
N SER A 81 -2.73 14.52 6.64
CA SER A 81 -1.37 14.09 6.95
C SER A 81 -0.53 13.98 5.69
N ASN A 82 0.77 13.76 5.86
CA ASN A 82 1.70 13.49 4.77
C ASN A 82 2.00 11.99 4.58
N TYR A 83 1.24 11.10 5.23
CA TYR A 83 1.43 9.66 5.08
C TYR A 83 0.60 9.12 3.92
N ALA A 84 1.26 8.89 2.79
CA ALA A 84 0.69 8.19 1.65
C ALA A 84 0.60 6.68 1.94
N VAL A 85 -0.49 6.06 1.56
CA VAL A 85 -0.63 4.60 1.57
C VAL A 85 0.02 4.05 0.32
N THR A 86 1.00 3.16 0.50
CA THR A 86 1.76 2.57 -0.60
C THR A 86 0.95 1.52 -1.36
N GLY A 87 1.47 1.06 -2.51
CA GLY A 87 0.82 0.03 -3.33
C GLY A 87 1.04 -1.41 -2.85
N LEU A 88 1.03 -1.63 -1.53
CA LEU A 88 1.20 -2.94 -0.91
C LEU A 88 0.19 -3.14 0.21
N TYR A 89 -0.58 -4.20 0.12
CA TYR A 89 -1.74 -4.44 0.98
C TYR A 89 -1.80 -5.90 1.39
N PHE A 90 -2.00 -6.16 2.68
CA PHE A 90 -2.28 -7.50 3.21
C PHE A 90 -3.71 -7.51 3.75
N TYR A 91 -4.48 -8.51 3.38
CA TYR A 91 -5.87 -8.67 3.79
C TYR A 91 -6.13 -10.09 4.29
N ASP A 92 -7.01 -10.19 5.26
CA ASP A 92 -7.59 -11.48 5.66
C ASP A 92 -8.57 -12.03 4.60
N GLY A 93 -9.14 -13.20 4.85
CA GLY A 93 -10.02 -13.89 3.92
C GLY A 93 -11.34 -13.18 3.58
N ARG A 94 -11.62 -11.99 4.14
CA ARG A 94 -12.85 -11.23 3.91
C ARG A 94 -12.73 -10.20 2.79
N ALA A 95 -11.53 -10.01 2.23
CA ALA A 95 -11.27 -8.97 1.23
C ALA A 95 -12.21 -9.06 0.01
N VAL A 96 -12.48 -10.27 -0.47
CA VAL A 96 -13.41 -10.51 -1.61
C VAL A 96 -14.83 -10.07 -1.27
N ASP A 97 -15.32 -10.42 -0.08
CA ASP A 97 -16.68 -10.09 0.32
C ASP A 97 -16.82 -8.58 0.57
N PHE A 98 -15.85 -7.95 1.20
CA PHE A 98 -15.82 -6.50 1.36
C PHE A 98 -15.77 -5.78 0.01
N ALA A 99 -14.90 -6.22 -0.90
CA ALA A 99 -14.80 -5.64 -2.23
C ALA A 99 -16.14 -5.68 -2.99
N ARG A 100 -16.94 -6.75 -2.83
CA ARG A 100 -18.27 -6.89 -3.43
C ARG A 100 -19.28 -5.84 -2.95
N THR A 101 -19.08 -5.26 -1.79
CA THR A 101 -19.96 -4.22 -1.23
C THR A 101 -19.62 -2.82 -1.73
N LEU A 102 -18.45 -2.63 -2.31
CA LEU A 102 -17.96 -1.33 -2.76
C LEU A 102 -18.79 -0.79 -3.92
N ARG A 103 -18.86 0.52 -3.98
CA ARG A 103 -19.48 1.25 -5.10
C ARG A 103 -18.42 2.09 -5.81
N PRO A 104 -18.57 2.29 -7.13
CA PRO A 104 -17.65 3.17 -7.85
C PRO A 104 -17.62 4.58 -7.25
N SER A 105 -16.42 5.13 -7.12
CA SER A 105 -16.19 6.52 -6.73
C SER A 105 -16.72 7.48 -7.81
N PRO A 106 -16.72 8.80 -7.57
CA PRO A 106 -17.01 9.80 -8.60
C PRO A 106 -16.11 9.71 -9.83
N ARG A 107 -14.95 9.05 -9.71
CA ARG A 107 -14.02 8.74 -10.81
C ARG A 107 -14.42 7.49 -11.60
N GLY A 108 -15.46 6.79 -11.19
CA GLY A 108 -15.91 5.53 -11.82
C GLY A 108 -15.08 4.32 -11.42
N GLU A 109 -14.24 4.41 -10.39
CA GLU A 109 -13.34 3.34 -9.95
C GLU A 109 -13.79 2.73 -8.62
N LEU A 110 -13.58 1.42 -8.45
CA LEU A 110 -13.64 0.77 -7.13
C LEU A 110 -12.28 1.03 -6.45
N GLU A 111 -12.29 1.98 -5.51
CA GLU A 111 -11.08 2.43 -4.85
C GLU A 111 -10.60 1.41 -3.81
N ILE A 112 -9.28 1.18 -3.76
CA ILE A 112 -8.69 0.35 -2.72
C ILE A 112 -8.78 1.04 -1.36
N THR A 113 -8.78 2.36 -1.35
CA THR A 113 -8.97 3.17 -0.16
C THR A 113 -10.33 2.93 0.49
N ASP A 114 -11.38 2.66 -0.30
CA ASP A 114 -12.70 2.33 0.26
C ASP A 114 -12.70 0.93 0.88
N LEU A 115 -11.96 -0.02 0.30
CA LEU A 115 -11.76 -1.34 0.93
C LEU A 115 -11.04 -1.18 2.27
N ASN A 116 -9.95 -0.41 2.31
CA ASN A 116 -9.20 -0.15 3.55
C ASN A 116 -10.07 0.57 4.59
N ARG A 117 -10.98 1.46 4.15
CA ARG A 117 -11.91 2.15 5.05
C ARG A 117 -12.86 1.20 5.77
N LEU A 118 -13.34 0.15 5.11
CA LEU A 118 -14.19 -0.86 5.76
C LEU A 118 -13.44 -1.53 6.92
N TYR A 119 -12.16 -1.89 6.72
CA TYR A 119 -11.33 -2.43 7.80
C TYR A 119 -11.04 -1.40 8.90
N LEU A 120 -10.88 -0.12 8.55
CA LEU A 120 -10.70 0.95 9.53
C LEU A 120 -11.94 1.13 10.39
N GLU A 121 -13.13 1.17 9.80
CA GLU A 121 -14.42 1.33 10.49
C GLU A 121 -14.73 0.17 11.44
N GLU A 122 -14.27 -1.04 11.10
CA GLU A 122 -14.33 -2.19 12.01
C GLU A 122 -13.25 -2.19 13.11
N GLY A 123 -12.28 -1.27 13.03
CA GLY A 123 -11.13 -1.26 13.96
C GLY A 123 -10.11 -2.37 13.68
N SER A 124 -10.11 -2.95 12.48
CA SER A 124 -9.25 -4.06 12.07
C SER A 124 -8.21 -3.67 11.01
N LEU A 125 -8.01 -2.36 10.74
CA LEU A 125 -6.93 -1.86 9.90
C LEU A 125 -5.68 -1.58 10.74
N SER A 126 -4.57 -2.19 10.37
CA SER A 126 -3.23 -1.88 10.86
C SER A 126 -2.47 -1.04 9.84
N VAL A 127 -1.74 -0.03 10.30
CA VAL A 127 -0.86 0.78 9.46
C VAL A 127 0.56 0.64 9.95
N GLU A 128 1.44 0.09 9.11
CA GLU A 128 2.87 0.01 9.37
C GLU A 128 3.56 1.22 8.74
N ILE A 129 4.33 1.96 9.53
CA ILE A 129 5.04 3.14 9.03
C ILE A 129 6.40 2.74 8.48
N MET A 130 6.60 2.98 7.20
CA MET A 130 7.89 2.87 6.54
C MET A 130 8.70 4.14 6.81
N GLY A 131 9.71 4.00 7.66
CA GLY A 131 10.57 5.11 8.08
C GLY A 131 11.60 5.51 7.01
N ARG A 132 12.52 6.41 7.37
CA ARG A 132 13.56 6.95 6.46
C ARG A 132 14.54 5.92 5.89
N GLY A 133 14.59 4.72 6.45
CA GLY A 133 15.43 3.62 5.96
C GLY A 133 14.84 2.90 4.75
N TYR A 134 13.64 3.25 4.32
CA TYR A 134 12.96 2.66 3.18
C TYR A 134 12.89 3.65 2.02
N ALA A 135 12.97 3.12 0.81
CA ALA A 135 12.55 3.80 -0.41
C ALA A 135 11.27 3.14 -0.92
N TRP A 136 10.28 3.96 -1.18
CA TRP A 136 9.09 3.60 -1.95
C TRP A 136 9.01 4.51 -3.15
N LEU A 137 8.98 3.92 -4.33
CA LEU A 137 8.96 4.62 -5.61
C LEU A 137 7.77 4.12 -6.40
N ASP A 138 6.90 5.03 -6.78
CA ASP A 138 5.81 4.83 -7.70
C ASP A 138 6.31 5.17 -9.12
N THR A 139 6.11 4.27 -10.09
CA THR A 139 6.56 4.47 -11.47
C THR A 139 5.43 4.83 -12.42
N GLY A 140 4.30 5.34 -11.90
CA GLY A 140 3.09 5.63 -12.65
C GLY A 140 3.18 6.82 -13.64
N THR A 141 4.25 7.62 -13.59
CA THR A 141 4.51 8.71 -14.54
C THR A 141 5.89 8.57 -15.20
N HIS A 142 6.10 9.24 -16.35
CA HIS A 142 7.43 9.22 -16.98
C HIS A 142 8.52 9.80 -16.07
N GLY A 143 8.20 10.83 -15.28
CA GLY A 143 9.14 11.43 -14.32
C GLY A 143 9.49 10.48 -13.20
N SER A 144 8.48 9.91 -12.52
CA SER A 144 8.70 8.97 -11.42
C SER A 144 9.38 7.67 -11.87
N LEU A 145 9.10 7.20 -13.11
CA LEU A 145 9.81 6.06 -13.70
C LEU A 145 11.31 6.38 -13.88
N LEU A 146 11.65 7.59 -14.36
CA LEU A 146 13.04 8.01 -14.50
C LEU A 146 13.73 8.10 -13.13
N ASP A 147 13.09 8.69 -12.15
CA ASP A 147 13.61 8.82 -10.78
C ASP A 147 13.87 7.44 -10.16
N ALA A 148 12.94 6.50 -10.34
CA ALA A 148 13.09 5.12 -9.89
C ALA A 148 14.27 4.43 -10.58
N ALA A 149 14.41 4.56 -11.90
CA ALA A 149 15.54 4.00 -12.65
C ALA A 149 16.89 4.57 -12.18
N LEU A 150 16.95 5.87 -11.91
CA LEU A 150 18.15 6.52 -11.37
C LEU A 150 18.48 6.01 -9.95
N TYR A 151 17.48 5.86 -9.09
CA TYR A 151 17.66 5.32 -7.74
C TYR A 151 18.22 3.89 -7.77
N VAL A 152 17.61 3.01 -8.57
CA VAL A 152 18.06 1.62 -8.75
C VAL A 152 19.52 1.61 -9.22
N ARG A 153 19.83 2.31 -10.33
CA ARG A 153 21.16 2.37 -10.88
C ARG A 153 22.21 2.83 -9.86
N VAL A 154 21.95 3.94 -9.17
CA VAL A 154 22.92 4.50 -8.21
C VAL A 154 23.16 3.55 -7.05
N THR A 155 22.10 2.88 -6.56
CA THR A 155 22.22 1.95 -5.44
C THR A 155 22.97 0.69 -5.85
N GLU A 156 22.64 0.09 -6.99
CA GLU A 156 23.30 -1.11 -7.52
C GLU A 156 24.79 -0.85 -7.84
N GLU A 157 25.09 0.26 -8.53
CA GLU A 157 26.49 0.63 -8.84
C GLU A 157 27.34 0.84 -7.57
N ARG A 158 26.71 1.32 -6.48
CA ARG A 158 27.40 1.57 -5.22
C ARG A 158 27.57 0.35 -4.34
N GLN A 159 26.56 -0.49 -4.28
CA GLN A 159 26.51 -1.63 -3.37
C GLN A 159 26.97 -2.93 -4.03
N GLY A 160 26.95 -3.01 -5.36
CA GLY A 160 27.25 -4.23 -6.10
C GLY A 160 26.16 -5.33 -5.92
N LEU A 161 24.96 -4.91 -5.54
CA LEU A 161 23.80 -5.79 -5.29
C LEU A 161 22.67 -5.42 -6.25
N THR A 162 21.86 -6.39 -6.63
CA THR A 162 20.65 -6.15 -7.42
C THR A 162 19.51 -5.72 -6.51
N ILE A 163 18.73 -4.70 -6.93
CA ILE A 163 17.55 -4.23 -6.18
C ILE A 163 16.29 -4.87 -6.75
N CYS A 164 15.40 -5.29 -5.85
CA CYS A 164 14.10 -5.84 -6.20
C CYS A 164 14.19 -7.02 -7.19
N CYS A 165 15.26 -7.79 -7.09
CA CYS A 165 15.43 -8.99 -7.89
C CYS A 165 14.64 -10.15 -7.25
N PRO A 166 13.64 -10.71 -7.93
CA PRO A 166 12.85 -11.81 -7.38
C PRO A 166 13.63 -13.14 -7.26
N GLU A 167 14.87 -13.15 -7.76
CA GLU A 167 15.74 -14.34 -7.73
C GLU A 167 16.74 -14.33 -6.56
N GLU A 168 16.82 -13.22 -5.81
CA GLU A 168 17.57 -13.10 -4.57
C GLU A 168 16.67 -13.45 -3.37
#